data_169ba5cc66856d4a861102f5a57ebca5
#
_entry.id   169ba5cc66856d4a861102f5a57ebca5
#
_cell.length_a   1.000
_cell.length_b   1.000
_cell.length_c   1.000
_cell.angle_alpha   90.00
_cell.angle_beta   90.00
_cell.angle_gamma   90.00
#
_symmetry.space_group_name_H-M   'P 1'
#
loop_
_entity.id
_entity.type
_entity.pdbx_description
1 polymer ?
#
loop_
_entity_poly.entity_id
_entity_poly.type
_entity_poly.pdbx_seq_one_letter_code
_entity_poly.pdbx_strand_id
1 'polypeptide(L)'
;MKKTDSSSPDEMTNDTMKVNELVGIFQGADENHDAKGKVSISGKNIRLENFEVTNGPDLYVYLVEEGQETKKGISLGKLKGNIGNQNYKIPGDHSASSGMEIVIWCKQFNVDFGRAELGKAM
;
A
#
# COMPACT_ATOMS: atom_id res chain seq x y z
N MET A 1 -9.51 10.50 -32.40
CA MET A 1 -8.78 10.29 -32.23
C MET A 1 -8.71 9.94 -31.66
N LYS A 2 -9.02 10.23 -31.57
CA LYS A 2 -8.42 9.96 -31.29
C LYS A 2 -8.47 9.85 -30.61
N LYS A 3 -8.86 10.34 -30.56
CA LYS A 3 -8.39 10.25 -30.20
C LYS A 3 -8.60 10.13 -29.51
N THR A 4 -9.01 10.58 -29.67
CA THR A 4 -8.61 10.40 -29.34
C THR A 4 -8.66 10.28 -28.69
N ASP A 5 -8.87 10.77 -28.77
CA ASP A 5 -8.32 10.58 -28.41
C ASP A 5 -8.17 10.60 -27.87
N SER A 6 -8.31 11.00 -27.97
CA SER A 6 -7.62 10.93 -27.69
C SER A 6 -7.36 10.87 -27.21
N SER A 7 -7.31 11.26 -27.29
CA SER A 7 -6.51 11.13 -27.09
C SER A 7 -6.06 10.97 -26.83
N SER A 8 -5.83 11.28 -26.92
CA SER A 8 -4.92 11.13 -26.84
C SER A 8 -4.29 10.98 -26.64
N PRO A 9 -3.94 11.01 -26.90
CA PRO A 9 -3.14 10.79 -26.71
C PRO A 9 -2.63 10.81 -26.11
N ASP A 10 -2.21 11.16 -26.28
CA ASP A 10 -1.61 11.15 -25.66
C ASP A 10 -1.65 11.02 -24.97
N GLU A 11 -1.45 11.27 -25.07
CA GLU A 11 -1.48 11.00 -24.47
C GLU A 11 -1.59 10.13 -24.10
N MET A 12 -1.43 10.03 -24.10
CA MET A 12 -1.64 9.05 -23.97
C MET A 12 -0.95 7.99 -23.25
N THR A 13 -0.26 7.50 -22.84
CA THR A 13 0.65 6.61 -22.18
C THR A 13 0.49 6.62 -20.68
N ASN A 14 0.39 7.77 -20.12
CA ASN A 14 0.20 7.93 -18.68
C ASN A 14 -1.11 7.33 -18.22
N ASP A 15 -2.09 7.35 -19.06
CA ASP A 15 -3.39 6.79 -18.73
C ASP A 15 -3.30 5.28 -18.55
N THR A 16 -2.46 4.64 -19.34
CA THR A 16 -2.27 3.19 -19.23
C THR A 16 -1.72 2.82 -17.86
N MET A 17 -0.79 3.61 -17.35
CA MET A 17 -0.22 3.33 -16.04
C MET A 17 -1.25 3.49 -14.94
N LYS A 18 -2.13 4.48 -15.04
CA LYS A 18 -3.15 4.72 -14.03
C LYS A 18 -4.17 3.58 -13.95
N VAL A 19 -4.46 2.95 -15.07
CA VAL A 19 -5.42 1.86 -15.13
C VAL A 19 -4.99 0.70 -14.25
N ASN A 20 -3.67 0.52 -14.07
CA ASN A 20 -3.13 -0.60 -13.30
C ASN A 20 -2.74 -0.21 -11.88
N GLU A 21 -3.07 1.02 -11.48
CA GLU A 21 -2.74 1.48 -10.13
C GLU A 21 -3.72 0.92 -9.11
N LEU A 22 -3.17 0.56 -7.94
CA LEU A 22 -3.98 0.15 -6.80
C LEU A 22 -3.89 1.23 -5.73
N VAL A 23 -4.97 1.46 -5.03
CA VAL A 23 -5.03 2.46 -3.97
C VAL A 23 -5.73 1.89 -2.75
N GLY A 24 -5.44 2.47 -1.60
CA GLY A 24 -6.11 2.11 -0.36
C GLY A 24 -5.98 3.23 0.65
N ILE A 25 -6.83 3.17 1.67
CA ILE A 25 -6.81 4.15 2.75
C ILE A 25 -6.52 3.39 4.04
N PHE A 26 -5.54 3.88 4.79
CA PHE A 26 -5.17 3.25 6.05
C PHE A 26 -6.23 3.48 7.13
N GLN A 27 -6.45 2.44 7.92
CA GLN A 27 -7.30 2.49 9.10
C GLN A 27 -6.56 1.83 10.25
N GLY A 28 -6.81 2.27 11.47
CA GLY A 28 -6.24 1.64 12.64
C GLY A 28 -6.75 0.22 12.78
N ALA A 29 -5.91 -0.67 13.32
CA ALA A 29 -6.26 -2.07 13.43
C ALA A 29 -7.25 -2.34 14.57
N ASP A 30 -7.23 -1.50 15.61
CA ASP A 30 -8.12 -1.66 16.76
C ASP A 30 -8.23 -0.33 17.52
N GLU A 31 -8.88 -0.35 18.68
CA GLU A 31 -9.13 0.86 19.45
C GLU A 31 -7.87 1.53 19.96
N ASN A 32 -6.80 0.78 20.11
CA ASN A 32 -5.56 1.27 20.69
C ASN A 32 -4.52 1.67 19.65
N HIS A 33 -4.80 1.44 18.37
CA HIS A 33 -3.84 1.67 17.30
C HIS A 33 -4.50 2.42 16.16
N ASP A 34 -4.01 3.62 15.91
CA ASP A 34 -4.53 4.47 14.84
C ASP A 34 -3.60 4.45 13.64
N ALA A 35 -4.20 4.55 12.45
CA ALA A 35 -3.44 4.71 11.23
C ALA A 35 -4.26 5.55 10.27
N LYS A 36 -3.58 6.38 9.48
CA LYS A 36 -4.24 7.18 8.46
C LYS A 36 -3.29 7.41 7.30
N GLY A 37 -3.82 7.88 6.21
CA GLY A 37 -3.07 8.14 5.00
C GLY A 37 -3.50 7.25 3.87
N LYS A 38 -2.85 7.43 2.75
CA LYS A 38 -3.20 6.76 1.50
C LYS A 38 -2.02 5.94 1.03
N VAL A 39 -2.30 4.77 0.47
CA VAL A 39 -1.29 4.00 -0.23
C VAL A 39 -1.67 3.94 -1.70
N SER A 40 -0.67 4.06 -2.57
CA SER A 40 -0.85 3.81 -4.00
C SER A 40 0.28 2.91 -4.48
N ILE A 41 -0.06 2.00 -5.39
CA ILE A 41 0.89 1.02 -5.91
C ILE A 41 0.82 1.05 -7.43
N SER A 42 1.99 1.24 -8.04
CA SER A 42 2.14 1.20 -9.49
C SER A 42 3.28 0.24 -9.78
N GLY A 43 2.96 -0.92 -10.38
CA GLY A 43 3.94 -1.97 -10.59
C GLY A 43 4.50 -2.45 -9.27
N LYS A 44 5.80 -2.31 -9.09
CA LYS A 44 6.49 -2.72 -7.85
C LYS A 44 6.66 -1.56 -6.87
N ASN A 45 6.24 -0.37 -7.24
CA ASN A 45 6.47 0.84 -6.43
C ASN A 45 5.27 1.12 -5.55
N ILE A 46 5.53 1.29 -4.26
CA ILE A 46 4.50 1.57 -3.26
C ILE A 46 4.80 2.93 -2.65
N ARG A 47 3.78 3.76 -2.58
CA ARG A 47 3.91 5.09 -1.97
C ARG A 47 2.86 5.28 -0.90
N LEU A 48 3.30 5.68 0.28
CA LEU A 48 2.41 6.10 1.37
C LEU A 48 2.42 7.61 1.41
N GLU A 49 1.24 8.22 1.43
CA GLU A 49 1.09 9.68 1.47
C GLU A 49 0.24 10.10 2.65
N ASN A 50 0.66 11.18 3.29
CA ASN A 50 -0.01 11.72 4.47
C ASN A 50 -0.19 10.64 5.54
N PHE A 51 0.81 9.79 5.62
CA PHE A 51 0.77 8.61 6.47
C PHE A 51 1.09 8.95 7.90
N GLU A 52 0.36 8.31 8.80
CA GLU A 52 0.65 8.38 10.23
C GLU A 52 0.12 7.12 10.89
N VAL A 53 0.91 6.55 11.79
CA VAL A 53 0.50 5.37 12.53
C VAL A 53 0.99 5.52 13.97
N THR A 54 0.25 4.92 14.91
CA THR A 54 0.68 4.84 16.31
C THR A 54 2.09 4.29 16.37
N ASN A 55 2.97 4.93 17.12
CA ASN A 55 4.36 4.50 17.23
C ASN A 55 4.45 3.18 17.98
N GLY A 56 5.40 2.35 17.56
CA GLY A 56 5.64 1.06 18.19
C GLY A 56 7.10 0.67 18.03
N PRO A 57 7.55 -0.35 18.79
CA PRO A 57 8.97 -0.64 18.89
C PRO A 57 9.57 -1.39 17.70
N ASP A 58 8.75 -2.01 16.86
CA ASP A 58 9.30 -2.94 15.86
C ASP A 58 8.35 -3.03 14.66
N LEU A 59 8.10 -1.87 14.03
CA LEU A 59 7.08 -1.80 12.97
C LEU A 59 7.67 -2.13 11.61
N TYR A 60 6.94 -2.99 10.88
CA TYR A 60 7.26 -3.42 9.52
C TYR A 60 6.06 -3.16 8.61
N VAL A 61 6.34 -3.08 7.32
CA VAL A 61 5.29 -2.97 6.30
C VAL A 61 5.21 -4.31 5.58
N TYR A 62 4.01 -4.87 5.52
CA TYR A 62 3.78 -6.18 4.88
C TYR A 62 2.70 -6.06 3.81
N LEU A 63 2.85 -6.86 2.76
CA LEU A 63 1.82 -7.05 1.74
C LEU A 63 1.17 -8.40 2.03
N VAL A 64 -0.13 -8.40 2.27
CA VAL A 64 -0.83 -9.56 2.82
C VAL A 64 -2.05 -9.86 1.97
N GLU A 65 -2.30 -11.14 1.70
CA GLU A 65 -3.48 -11.53 0.98
C GLU A 65 -4.70 -11.53 1.90
N GLU A 66 -5.86 -11.41 1.29
CA GLU A 66 -7.10 -11.37 2.05
C GLU A 66 -7.23 -12.64 2.90
N GLY A 67 -7.48 -12.47 4.20
CA GLY A 67 -7.64 -13.60 5.10
C GLY A 67 -6.35 -14.25 5.56
N GLN A 68 -5.20 -13.79 5.06
CA GLN A 68 -3.92 -14.34 5.44
C GLN A 68 -3.41 -13.70 6.73
N GLU A 69 -2.74 -14.48 7.57
CA GLU A 69 -2.07 -13.91 8.73
C GLU A 69 -0.93 -13.01 8.26
N THR A 70 -0.76 -11.86 8.94
CA THR A 70 0.24 -10.88 8.52
C THR A 70 1.64 -11.49 8.49
N LYS A 71 1.99 -12.29 9.47
CA LYS A 71 3.34 -12.89 9.54
C LYS A 71 3.64 -13.79 8.36
N LYS A 72 2.62 -14.25 7.64
CA LYS A 72 2.80 -15.11 6.47
C LYS A 72 2.83 -14.31 5.16
N GLY A 73 2.63 -13.02 5.25
CA GLY A 73 2.68 -12.15 4.07
C GLY A 73 4.10 -11.85 3.63
N ILE A 74 4.21 -10.89 2.73
CA ILE A 74 5.48 -10.52 2.12
C ILE A 74 6.01 -9.27 2.82
N SER A 75 7.20 -9.36 3.38
CA SER A 75 7.81 -8.22 4.06
C SER A 75 8.26 -7.19 3.02
N LEU A 76 7.92 -5.94 3.27
CA LEU A 76 8.40 -4.82 2.46
C LEU A 76 9.49 -4.05 3.20
N GLY A 77 9.90 -4.55 4.37
CA GLY A 77 10.95 -3.94 5.17
C GLY A 77 10.43 -3.20 6.38
N LYS A 78 11.34 -2.68 7.14
CA LYS A 78 10.98 -1.89 8.32
C LYS A 78 10.25 -0.62 7.91
N LEU A 79 9.31 -0.20 8.75
CA LEU A 79 8.64 1.09 8.56
C LEU A 79 9.69 2.19 8.66
N LYS A 80 9.75 3.05 7.64
CA LYS A 80 10.74 4.11 7.57
C LYS A 80 10.48 5.23 8.55
N GLY A 81 9.20 5.47 8.83
CA GLY A 81 8.82 6.47 9.82
C GLY A 81 7.35 6.33 10.13
N ASN A 82 6.95 6.73 11.34
CA ASN A 82 5.54 6.63 11.72
C ASN A 82 4.72 7.84 11.26
N ILE A 83 5.35 8.84 10.66
CA ILE A 83 4.69 10.03 10.12
C ILE A 83 5.39 10.40 8.80
N GLY A 84 4.60 10.71 7.78
CA GLY A 84 5.12 11.31 6.56
C GLY A 84 5.05 10.42 5.34
N ASN A 85 5.37 11.02 4.19
CA ASN A 85 5.38 10.33 2.91
C ASN A 85 6.59 9.42 2.82
N GLN A 86 6.39 8.22 2.29
CA GLN A 86 7.48 7.27 2.19
C GLN A 86 7.19 6.25 1.10
N ASN A 87 8.24 5.60 0.62
CA ASN A 87 8.15 4.67 -0.50
C ASN A 87 8.70 3.31 -0.14
N TYR A 88 8.15 2.28 -0.76
CA TYR A 88 8.59 0.90 -0.61
C TYR A 88 8.57 0.21 -1.94
N LYS A 89 9.20 -0.97 -2.02
CA LYS A 89 9.17 -1.79 -3.24
C LYS A 89 8.74 -3.20 -2.91
N ILE A 90 7.97 -3.77 -3.82
CA ILE A 90 7.57 -5.18 -3.73
C ILE A 90 8.76 -6.01 -4.23
N PRO A 91 9.27 -6.93 -3.40
CA PRO A 91 10.47 -7.68 -3.78
C PRO A 91 10.19 -8.83 -4.74
N GLY A 92 11.21 -9.21 -5.48
CA GLY A 92 11.22 -10.43 -6.28
C GLY A 92 10.13 -10.49 -7.33
N ASP A 93 9.53 -11.64 -7.45
CA ASP A 93 8.48 -11.90 -8.42
C ASP A 93 7.09 -11.64 -7.88
N HIS A 94 6.99 -11.13 -6.66
CA HIS A 94 5.70 -10.84 -6.05
C HIS A 94 5.04 -9.64 -6.69
N SER A 95 3.73 -9.58 -6.60
CA SER A 95 2.98 -8.44 -7.10
C SER A 95 1.74 -8.25 -6.22
N ALA A 96 1.21 -7.02 -6.26
CA ALA A 96 -0.01 -6.70 -5.53
C ALA A 96 -1.21 -6.81 -6.45
N SER A 97 -2.35 -7.13 -5.89
CA SER A 97 -3.61 -7.18 -6.62
C SER A 97 -4.73 -6.69 -5.73
N SER A 98 -5.86 -6.38 -6.37
CA SER A 98 -7.05 -5.91 -5.67
C SER A 98 -7.49 -6.94 -4.63
N GLY A 99 -7.84 -6.48 -3.44
CA GLY A 99 -8.25 -7.35 -2.34
C GLY A 99 -7.14 -7.65 -1.36
N MET A 100 -5.88 -7.46 -1.76
CA MET A 100 -4.77 -7.60 -0.82
C MET A 100 -4.72 -6.38 0.11
N GLU A 101 -3.90 -6.46 1.14
CA GLU A 101 -3.77 -5.39 2.12
C GLU A 101 -2.32 -5.01 2.33
N ILE A 102 -2.09 -3.72 2.57
CA ILE A 102 -0.83 -3.26 3.13
C ILE A 102 -1.05 -3.14 4.64
N VAL A 103 -0.23 -3.83 5.42
CA VAL A 103 -0.40 -3.89 6.87
C VAL A 103 0.84 -3.33 7.54
N ILE A 104 0.62 -2.49 8.54
CA ILE A 104 1.69 -2.02 9.42
C ILE A 104 1.66 -2.94 10.64
N TRP A 105 2.73 -3.67 10.86
CA TRP A 105 2.78 -4.80 11.78
C TRP A 105 3.91 -4.67 12.77
N CYS A 106 3.59 -4.82 14.05
CA CYS A 106 4.60 -4.87 15.09
C CYS A 106 5.07 -6.32 15.21
N LYS A 107 6.24 -6.60 14.66
CA LYS A 107 6.73 -7.96 14.55
C LYS A 107 7.02 -8.57 15.92
N GLN A 108 7.60 -7.77 16.80
CA GLN A 108 7.97 -8.22 18.13
C GLN A 108 6.79 -8.80 18.92
N PHE A 109 5.62 -8.19 18.77
CA PHE A 109 4.43 -8.60 19.51
C PHE A 109 3.39 -9.29 18.65
N ASN A 110 3.65 -9.42 17.35
CA ASN A 110 2.71 -10.01 16.40
C ASN A 110 1.35 -9.32 16.46
N VAL A 111 1.38 -7.99 16.37
CA VAL A 111 0.17 -7.16 16.46
C VAL A 111 0.10 -6.22 15.26
N ASP A 112 -1.05 -6.23 14.58
CA ASP A 112 -1.31 -5.28 13.50
C ASP A 112 -1.63 -3.91 14.10
N PHE A 113 -0.98 -2.86 13.57
CA PHE A 113 -1.23 -1.49 13.99
C PHE A 113 -2.17 -0.77 13.05
N GLY A 114 -2.11 -1.09 11.76
CA GLY A 114 -2.99 -0.48 10.77
C GLY A 114 -2.98 -1.28 9.49
N ARG A 115 -3.98 -1.05 8.66
CA ARG A 115 -4.09 -1.74 7.37
C ARG A 115 -4.82 -0.90 6.36
N ALA A 116 -4.52 -1.16 5.09
CA ALA A 116 -5.18 -0.51 3.97
C ALA A 116 -5.52 -1.59 2.95
N GLU A 117 -6.81 -1.75 2.67
CA GLU A 117 -7.26 -2.69 1.67
C GLU A 117 -7.06 -2.05 0.30
N LEU A 118 -6.51 -2.82 -0.65
CA LEU A 118 -6.18 -2.33 -1.98
C LEU A 118 -7.32 -2.57 -2.94
N GLY A 119 -7.61 -1.55 -3.73
CA GLY A 119 -8.56 -1.65 -4.81
C GLY A 119 -8.03 -0.91 -6.02
N LYS A 120 -8.65 -1.15 -7.17
CA LYS A 120 -8.20 -0.48 -8.38
C LYS A 120 -8.54 1.00 -8.32
N ALA A 121 -7.60 1.82 -8.79
CA ALA A 121 -7.84 3.26 -8.92
C ALA A 121 -8.89 3.51 -9.99
N MET A 122 -9.75 4.48 -9.74
CA MET A 122 -10.81 4.82 -10.69
C MET A 122 -10.34 5.88 -11.68
#